data_d58ccabfa96e8f44cdf62594281761a2
#
_entry.id   d58ccabfa96e8f44cdf62594281761a2
#
_cell.length_a   1.000
_cell.length_b   1.000
_cell.length_c   1.000
_cell.angle_alpha   90.00
_cell.angle_beta   90.00
_cell.angle_gamma   90.00
#
_symmetry.space_group_name_H-M   'P 1'
#
loop_
_entity.id
_entity.type
_entity.pdbx_description
1 polymer ?
#
loop_
_entity_poly.entity_id
_entity_poly.type
_entity_poly.pdbx_seq_one_letter_code
_entity_poly.pdbx_strand_id
1 'polypeptide(L)'
;EQFEKWVKRKSSWAYKELRAFLNYTAKENMDPAAVPGSYSGAMGIAQFMPTNVLAFAKDGNDDGQINLFDHSDAIISIASYLKHYGWYPGIDGKKAYKVIYHYNHSQQYVDTILKVSKLLKSKT
;
A
#
# COMPACT_ATOMS: atom_id res chain seq x y z
N GLU A 1 -0.55 -12.99 30.79
CA GLU A 1 -1.17 -11.65 30.60
C GLU A 1 -0.62 -10.90 29.39
N GLN A 2 0.71 -10.75 29.22
CA GLN A 2 1.29 -10.08 28.04
C GLN A 2 1.05 -10.86 26.75
N PHE A 3 1.18 -12.17 26.78
CA PHE A 3 0.94 -13.06 25.65
C PHE A 3 -0.52 -13.01 25.20
N GLU A 4 -1.46 -13.07 26.12
CA GLU A 4 -2.90 -12.97 25.83
C GLU A 4 -3.27 -11.62 25.18
N LYS A 5 -2.72 -10.52 25.69
CA LYS A 5 -2.89 -9.20 25.09
C LYS A 5 -2.32 -9.14 23.66
N TRP A 6 -1.18 -9.76 23.45
CA TRP A 6 -0.57 -9.84 22.12
C TRP A 6 -1.43 -10.67 21.16
N VAL A 7 -1.89 -11.86 21.57
CA VAL A 7 -2.77 -12.73 20.77
C VAL A 7 -4.06 -11.99 20.41
N LYS A 8 -4.72 -11.35 21.38
CA LYS A 8 -5.95 -10.59 21.16
C LYS A 8 -5.74 -9.46 20.16
N ARG A 9 -4.63 -8.71 20.26
CA ARG A 9 -4.29 -7.64 19.31
C ARG A 9 -4.04 -8.18 17.90
N LYS A 10 -3.30 -9.27 17.76
CA LYS A 10 -3.00 -9.89 16.47
C LYS A 10 -4.24 -10.47 15.82
N SER A 11 -5.10 -11.15 16.56
CA SER A 11 -6.36 -11.68 16.07
C SER A 11 -7.31 -10.58 15.63
N SER A 12 -7.42 -9.51 16.39
CA SER A 12 -8.25 -8.35 16.03
C SER A 12 -7.73 -7.66 14.77
N TRP A 13 -6.42 -7.50 14.62
CA TRP A 13 -5.82 -6.97 13.41
C TRP A 13 -6.09 -7.88 12.20
N ALA A 14 -5.84 -9.17 12.32
CA ALA A 14 -6.07 -10.13 11.25
C ALA A 14 -7.54 -10.15 10.79
N TYR A 15 -8.47 -10.09 11.74
CA TYR A 15 -9.91 -10.00 11.45
C TYR A 15 -10.26 -8.72 10.66
N LYS A 16 -9.69 -7.59 11.05
CA LYS A 16 -9.87 -6.32 10.33
C LYS A 16 -9.38 -6.41 8.89
N GLU A 17 -8.20 -6.96 8.68
CA GLU A 17 -7.62 -7.12 7.34
C GLU A 17 -8.44 -8.09 6.49
N LEU A 18 -8.86 -9.22 7.04
CA LEU A 18 -9.72 -10.17 6.33
C LEU A 18 -11.05 -9.54 5.93
N ARG A 19 -11.69 -8.81 6.83
CA ARG A 19 -12.96 -8.11 6.54
C ARG A 19 -12.77 -7.06 5.44
N ALA A 20 -11.69 -6.29 5.50
CA ALA A 20 -11.35 -5.32 4.47
C ALA A 20 -11.11 -5.99 3.11
N PHE A 21 -10.41 -7.13 3.10
CA PHE A 21 -10.18 -7.93 1.90
C PHE A 21 -11.48 -8.41 1.25
N LEU A 22 -12.37 -8.99 2.04
CA LEU A 22 -13.68 -9.46 1.54
C LEU A 22 -14.54 -8.30 1.01
N ASN A 23 -14.50 -7.14 1.66
CA ASN A 23 -15.21 -5.95 1.19
C ASN A 23 -14.64 -5.46 -0.15
N TYR A 24 -13.31 -5.41 -0.29
CA TYR A 24 -12.65 -5.02 -1.53
C TYR A 24 -13.01 -5.98 -2.67
N THR A 25 -12.83 -7.28 -2.48
CA THR A 25 -13.11 -8.27 -3.53
C THR A 25 -14.58 -8.31 -3.93
N ALA A 26 -15.51 -8.14 -2.98
CA ALA A 26 -16.94 -8.03 -3.27
C ALA A 26 -17.26 -6.76 -4.09
N LYS A 27 -16.67 -5.62 -3.72
CA LYS A 27 -16.87 -4.35 -4.44
C LYS A 27 -16.37 -4.41 -5.88
N GLU A 28 -15.21 -5.00 -6.08
CA GLU A 28 -14.57 -5.09 -7.41
C GLU A 28 -14.99 -6.36 -8.18
N ASN A 29 -15.97 -7.11 -7.67
CA ASN A 29 -16.46 -8.36 -8.28
C ASN A 29 -15.36 -9.39 -8.57
N MET A 30 -14.41 -9.53 -7.64
CA MET A 30 -13.32 -10.48 -7.71
C MET A 30 -13.62 -11.75 -6.89
N ASP A 31 -13.15 -12.90 -7.37
CA ASP A 31 -13.12 -14.11 -6.54
C ASP A 31 -12.04 -13.98 -5.47
N PRO A 32 -12.37 -13.91 -4.17
CA PRO A 32 -11.38 -13.77 -3.12
C PRO A 32 -10.39 -14.94 -3.07
N ALA A 33 -10.78 -16.13 -3.51
CA ALA A 33 -9.88 -17.30 -3.55
C ALA A 33 -8.84 -17.21 -4.68
N ALA A 34 -9.07 -16.38 -5.69
CA ALA A 34 -8.18 -16.21 -6.84
C ALA A 34 -7.20 -15.05 -6.70
N VAL A 35 -7.36 -14.18 -5.70
CA VAL A 35 -6.48 -13.02 -5.51
C VAL A 35 -5.16 -13.43 -4.88
N PRO A 36 -4.02 -13.29 -5.58
CA PRO A 36 -2.73 -13.60 -4.99
C PRO A 36 -2.30 -12.53 -3.97
N GLY A 37 -1.59 -12.96 -2.95
CA GLY A 37 -1.08 -12.06 -1.91
C GLY A 37 0.20 -12.58 -1.27
N SER A 38 0.86 -11.73 -0.50
CA SER A 38 2.00 -12.13 0.32
C SER A 38 1.54 -13.01 1.51
N TYR A 39 2.50 -13.63 2.18
CA TYR A 39 2.22 -14.40 3.41
C TYR A 39 1.44 -13.58 4.47
N SER A 40 1.68 -12.28 4.55
CA SER A 40 1.00 -11.38 5.49
C SER A 40 -0.30 -10.77 4.95
N GLY A 41 -0.65 -11.03 3.67
CA GLY A 41 -1.87 -10.52 3.05
C GLY A 41 -1.72 -9.21 2.29
N ALA A 42 -0.50 -8.77 2.00
CA ALA A 42 -0.25 -7.62 1.11
C ALA A 42 -0.55 -8.01 -0.35
N MET A 43 -1.18 -7.11 -1.12
CA MET A 43 -1.72 -7.40 -2.45
C MET A 43 -1.19 -6.46 -3.53
N GLY A 44 -1.07 -7.01 -4.73
CA GLY A 44 -0.80 -6.27 -5.96
C GLY A 44 0.60 -5.66 -6.03
N ILE A 45 0.81 -4.83 -7.03
CA ILE A 45 2.09 -4.13 -7.28
C ILE A 45 2.43 -3.19 -6.10
N ALA A 46 1.43 -2.52 -5.54
CA ALA A 46 1.58 -1.63 -4.40
C ALA A 46 1.88 -2.35 -3.08
N GLN A 47 1.67 -3.66 -2.99
CA GLN A 47 1.77 -4.45 -1.76
C GLN A 47 1.00 -3.80 -0.60
N PHE A 48 -0.21 -3.36 -0.87
CA PHE A 48 -1.10 -2.80 0.14
C PHE A 48 -1.74 -3.89 0.98
N MET A 49 -1.79 -3.66 2.29
CA MET A 49 -2.70 -4.40 3.16
C MET A 49 -4.16 -4.03 2.82
N PRO A 50 -5.12 -4.97 2.98
CA PRO A 50 -6.51 -4.74 2.61
C PRO A 50 -7.14 -3.46 3.16
N THR A 51 -6.85 -3.08 4.39
CA THR A 51 -7.33 -1.81 4.95
C THR A 51 -6.77 -0.59 4.21
N ASN A 52 -5.52 -0.64 3.75
CA ASN A 52 -4.93 0.41 2.92
C ASN A 52 -5.54 0.45 1.52
N VAL A 53 -5.94 -0.70 0.96
CA VAL A 53 -6.68 -0.73 -0.31
C VAL A 53 -7.97 0.06 -0.20
N LEU A 54 -8.77 -0.20 0.82
CA LEU A 54 -10.03 0.53 1.04
C LEU A 54 -9.82 2.03 1.27
N ALA A 55 -8.71 2.41 1.90
CA ALA A 55 -8.42 3.81 2.26
C ALA A 55 -7.81 4.61 1.10
N PHE A 56 -6.94 4.01 0.30
CA PHE A 56 -6.05 4.75 -0.60
C PHE A 56 -6.10 4.32 -2.06
N ALA A 57 -6.62 3.12 -2.38
CA ALA A 57 -6.63 2.63 -3.74
C ALA A 57 -7.55 3.48 -4.65
N LYS A 58 -7.11 3.67 -5.87
CA LYS A 58 -7.77 4.51 -6.88
C LYS A 58 -7.78 3.79 -8.23
N ASP A 59 -8.84 4.02 -8.97
CA ASP A 59 -8.93 3.73 -10.38
C ASP A 59 -8.05 4.74 -11.14
N GLY A 60 -7.00 4.27 -11.78
CA GLY A 60 -6.03 5.11 -12.47
C GLY A 60 -6.16 5.10 -13.99
N ASN A 61 -6.95 4.17 -14.54
CA ASN A 61 -7.22 4.04 -15.96
C ASN A 61 -8.66 4.42 -16.34
N ASP A 62 -9.49 4.81 -15.36
CA ASP A 62 -10.91 5.20 -15.51
C ASP A 62 -11.79 4.08 -16.10
N ASP A 63 -11.48 2.80 -15.81
CA ASP A 63 -12.27 1.66 -16.26
C ASP A 63 -13.44 1.32 -15.33
N GLY A 64 -13.53 1.99 -14.19
CA GLY A 64 -14.58 1.81 -13.18
C GLY A 64 -14.29 0.70 -12.18
N GLN A 65 -13.10 0.09 -12.23
CA GLN A 65 -12.64 -0.93 -11.30
C GLN A 65 -11.33 -0.50 -10.63
N ILE A 66 -11.05 -1.03 -9.46
CA ILE A 66 -9.76 -0.82 -8.78
C ILE A 66 -9.03 -2.16 -8.73
N ASN A 67 -8.01 -2.32 -9.57
CA ASN A 67 -7.21 -3.53 -9.68
C ASN A 67 -5.73 -3.23 -9.40
N LEU A 68 -5.25 -3.52 -8.19
CA LEU A 68 -3.85 -3.27 -7.80
C LEU A 68 -2.81 -4.14 -8.53
N PHE A 69 -3.23 -5.05 -9.41
CA PHE A 69 -2.37 -5.77 -10.34
C PHE A 69 -2.22 -5.05 -11.69
N ASP A 70 -3.04 -4.02 -11.94
CA ASP A 70 -2.84 -3.06 -13.02
C ASP A 70 -1.87 -1.95 -12.61
N HIS A 71 -1.00 -1.54 -13.54
CA HIS A 71 0.03 -0.54 -13.27
C HIS A 71 -0.54 0.85 -13.02
N SER A 72 -1.59 1.25 -13.75
CA SER A 72 -2.20 2.58 -13.63
C SER A 72 -2.82 2.75 -12.24
N ASP A 73 -3.61 1.76 -11.82
CA ASP A 73 -4.27 1.77 -10.51
C ASP A 73 -3.24 1.70 -9.39
N ALA A 74 -2.22 0.84 -9.53
CA ALA A 74 -1.18 0.73 -8.52
C ALA A 74 -0.39 2.04 -8.36
N ILE A 75 0.01 2.69 -9.45
CA ILE A 75 0.78 3.95 -9.42
C ILE A 75 -0.04 5.06 -8.76
N ILE A 76 -1.28 5.27 -9.18
CA ILE A 76 -2.10 6.34 -8.60
C ILE A 76 -2.48 6.04 -7.14
N SER A 77 -2.64 4.77 -6.78
CA SER A 77 -2.89 4.34 -5.40
C SER A 77 -1.68 4.62 -4.50
N ILE A 78 -0.47 4.32 -4.96
CA ILE A 78 0.77 4.66 -4.26
C ILE A 78 0.87 6.19 -4.08
N ALA A 79 0.59 6.97 -5.12
CA ALA A 79 0.61 8.42 -5.05
C ALA A 79 -0.43 8.95 -4.02
N SER A 80 -1.63 8.37 -3.99
CA SER A 80 -2.68 8.67 -3.01
C SER A 80 -2.20 8.42 -1.57
N TYR A 81 -1.57 7.27 -1.34
CA TYR A 81 -0.98 6.92 -0.05
C TYR A 81 0.09 7.92 0.38
N LEU A 82 1.07 8.18 -0.49
CA LEU A 82 2.17 9.09 -0.20
C LEU A 82 1.66 10.52 0.09
N LYS A 83 0.70 10.99 -0.70
CA LYS A 83 0.06 12.30 -0.48
C LYS A 83 -0.62 12.39 0.89
N HIS A 84 -1.34 11.34 1.29
CA HIS A 84 -1.99 11.28 2.60
C HIS A 84 -0.98 11.42 3.75
N TYR A 85 0.18 10.80 3.61
CA TYR A 85 1.25 10.86 4.62
C TYR A 85 2.19 12.07 4.47
N GLY A 86 1.82 13.05 3.64
CA GLY A 86 2.46 14.35 3.59
C GLY A 86 3.43 14.56 2.41
N TRP A 87 3.35 13.74 1.36
CA TRP A 87 4.10 13.99 0.13
C TRP A 87 3.51 15.19 -0.62
N TYR A 88 4.39 16.05 -1.12
CA TYR A 88 4.03 17.16 -2.00
C TYR A 88 5.17 17.43 -3.02
N PRO A 89 4.87 18.06 -4.17
CA PRO A 89 5.90 18.44 -5.14
C PRO A 89 6.97 19.35 -4.51
N GLY A 90 8.24 18.98 -4.68
CA GLY A 90 9.34 19.75 -4.09
C GLY A 90 9.64 19.43 -2.62
N ILE A 91 9.08 18.35 -2.09
CA ILE A 91 9.34 17.91 -0.71
C ILE A 91 10.85 17.77 -0.43
N ASP A 92 11.30 18.23 0.73
CA ASP A 92 12.68 18.07 1.16
C ASP A 92 13.03 16.61 1.51
N GLY A 93 14.33 16.28 1.46
CA GLY A 93 14.80 14.90 1.63
C GLY A 93 14.45 14.28 2.98
N LYS A 94 14.42 15.06 4.07
CA LYS A 94 14.09 14.54 5.41
C LYS A 94 12.61 14.18 5.53
N LYS A 95 11.73 15.02 4.96
CA LYS A 95 10.29 14.75 4.95
C LYS A 95 9.97 13.60 3.99
N ALA A 96 10.57 13.57 2.80
CA ALA A 96 10.45 12.47 1.85
C ALA A 96 10.83 11.13 2.49
N TYR A 97 11.95 11.11 3.23
CA TYR A 97 12.38 9.94 3.99
C TYR A 97 11.29 9.43 4.93
N LYS A 98 10.71 10.32 5.74
CA LYS A 98 9.66 9.96 6.71
C LYS A 98 8.41 9.39 6.02
N VAL A 99 7.98 9.99 4.93
CA VAL A 99 6.80 9.53 4.17
C VAL A 99 7.04 8.14 3.59
N ILE A 100 8.19 7.89 2.98
CA ILE A 100 8.53 6.57 2.42
C ILE A 100 8.71 5.55 3.54
N TYR A 101 9.29 5.93 4.67
CA TYR A 101 9.42 5.05 5.84
C TYR A 101 8.06 4.62 6.40
N HIS A 102 7.02 5.45 6.28
CA HIS A 102 5.64 5.09 6.59
C HIS A 102 5.12 3.96 5.71
N TYR A 103 5.52 3.97 4.44
CA TYR A 103 5.14 2.94 3.47
C TYR A 103 5.82 1.60 3.78
N ASN A 104 7.10 1.63 4.07
CA ASN A 104 7.88 0.45 4.46
C ASN A 104 8.91 0.84 5.54
N HIS A 105 8.78 0.24 6.72
CA HIS A 105 9.61 0.51 7.90
C HIS A 105 11.02 -0.11 7.78
N SER A 106 11.69 0.14 6.67
CA SER A 106 13.05 -0.31 6.39
C SER A 106 13.90 0.84 5.87
N GLN A 107 14.96 1.16 6.58
CA GLN A 107 15.92 2.19 6.18
C GLN A 107 16.53 1.89 4.81
N GLN A 108 16.93 0.64 4.58
CA GLN A 108 17.50 0.19 3.31
C GLN A 108 16.51 0.36 2.14
N TYR A 109 15.23 0.07 2.38
CA TYR A 109 14.17 0.30 1.41
C TYR A 109 14.06 1.79 1.05
N VAL A 110 13.98 2.67 2.04
CA VAL A 110 13.86 4.12 1.82
C VAL A 110 15.07 4.66 1.06
N ASP A 111 16.28 4.31 1.48
CA ASP A 111 17.52 4.75 0.83
C ASP A 111 17.58 4.29 -0.64
N THR A 112 17.16 3.05 -0.91
CA THR A 112 17.11 2.50 -2.27
C THR A 112 16.09 3.27 -3.12
N ILE A 113 14.87 3.49 -2.63
CA ILE A 113 13.83 4.22 -3.36
C ILE A 113 14.26 5.65 -3.69
N LEU A 114 14.85 6.36 -2.73
CA LEU A 114 15.34 7.73 -2.96
C LEU A 114 16.49 7.76 -3.97
N LYS A 115 17.40 6.79 -3.91
CA LYS A 115 18.50 6.68 -4.87
C LYS A 115 18.01 6.39 -6.29
N VAL A 116 17.09 5.43 -6.45
CA VAL A 116 16.49 5.10 -7.76
C VAL A 116 15.73 6.30 -8.31
N SER A 117 14.95 7.00 -7.50
CA SER A 117 14.22 8.19 -7.91
C SER A 117 15.16 9.28 -8.46
N LYS A 118 16.31 9.52 -7.82
CA LYS A 118 17.32 10.47 -8.31
C LYS A 118 17.91 10.05 -9.65
N LEU A 119 18.22 8.75 -9.81
CA LEU A 119 18.78 8.21 -11.05
C LEU A 119 17.79 8.34 -12.22
N LEU A 120 16.51 8.11 -11.98
CA LEU A 120 15.47 8.29 -13.00
C LEU A 120 15.33 9.76 -13.42
N LYS A 121 15.32 10.69 -12.46
CA LYS A 121 15.27 12.13 -12.74
C LYS A 121 16.47 12.66 -13.52
N SER A 122 17.65 12.08 -13.36
CA SER A 122 18.85 12.51 -14.10
C SER A 122 18.88 12.04 -15.56
N LYS A 123 17.97 11.15 -15.95
CA LYS A 123 17.86 10.61 -17.31
C LYS A 123 16.71 11.23 -18.13
N THR A 124 15.87 12.00 -17.47
CA THR A 124 14.78 12.78 -18.08
C THR A 124 15.16 14.22 -18.21
#